data_96c2746eccec428db240964074e1bf93
#
_entry.id   96c2746eccec428db240964074e1bf93
#
_cell.length_a   1.000
_cell.length_b   1.000
_cell.length_c   1.000
_cell.angle_alpha   90.00
_cell.angle_beta   90.00
_cell.angle_gamma   90.00
#
_symmetry.space_group_name_H-M   'P 1'
#
loop_
_entity.id
_entity.type
_entity.pdbx_description
1 polymer ?
#
loop_
_entity_poly.entity_id
_entity_poly.type
_entity_poly.pdbx_seq_one_letter_code
_entity_poly.pdbx_strand_id
1 'polypeptide(L)'
;MTKKSDIKEQIATFAFSVYRSKGFLGVTVDEIAKGMKISKKTIYKHFASKDELVEAAFRNFIGKASSVVGEIMEKDIPSVVKLVFILRHMLTDTAMISTTLFKEFQSDMPELWREFDEFRSAIMRKNISIIYEQGKKEGLIKDYPVVFIVTIFIASIREILKKEFLEQTGYSIKESLSLFYKFLFNTILTEKGKEEFSTMIYGVFQNENY
;
A
#
# COMPACT_ATOMS: atom_id res chain seq x y z
N MET A 1 25.96 3.91 8.54
CA MET A 1 26.56 3.15 7.42
C MET A 1 25.42 2.57 6.59
N THR A 2 25.16 3.14 5.44
CA THR A 2 24.13 2.64 4.49
C THR A 2 24.60 1.28 3.96
N LYS A 3 23.87 0.23 4.31
CA LYS A 3 24.12 -1.13 3.79
C LYS A 3 23.97 -1.04 2.27
N LYS A 4 25.07 -1.31 1.53
CA LYS A 4 25.03 -1.38 0.06
C LYS A 4 24.00 -2.44 -0.31
N SER A 5 22.84 -2.04 -0.87
CA SER A 5 21.77 -2.99 -1.22
C SER A 5 22.32 -4.02 -2.20
N ASP A 6 22.00 -5.30 -1.97
CA ASP A 6 22.39 -6.40 -2.84
C ASP A 6 21.88 -6.11 -4.25
N ILE A 7 22.67 -6.48 -5.26
CA ILE A 7 22.29 -6.35 -6.68
C ILE A 7 20.93 -7.02 -6.97
N LYS A 8 20.62 -8.11 -6.31
CA LYS A 8 19.31 -8.78 -6.39
C LYS A 8 18.19 -7.84 -5.96
N GLU A 9 18.35 -7.14 -4.84
CA GLU A 9 17.37 -6.17 -4.36
C GLU A 9 17.26 -4.94 -5.30
N GLN A 10 18.37 -4.48 -5.85
CA GLN A 10 18.37 -3.36 -6.79
C GLN A 10 17.60 -3.71 -8.06
N ILE A 11 17.81 -4.91 -8.61
CA ILE A 11 17.08 -5.41 -9.78
C ILE A 11 15.58 -5.50 -9.47
N ALA A 12 15.19 -6.09 -8.34
CA ALA A 12 13.80 -6.21 -7.94
C ALA A 12 13.13 -4.84 -7.76
N THR A 13 13.82 -3.88 -7.12
CA THR A 13 13.31 -2.52 -6.94
C THR A 13 13.11 -1.80 -8.28
N PHE A 14 14.08 -1.90 -9.18
CA PHE A 14 13.98 -1.28 -10.50
C PHE A 14 12.88 -1.95 -11.34
N ALA A 15 12.82 -3.29 -11.34
CA ALA A 15 11.75 -4.01 -12.03
C ALA A 15 10.37 -3.58 -11.57
N PHE A 16 10.15 -3.46 -10.25
CA PHE A 16 8.89 -2.96 -9.73
C PHE A 16 8.59 -1.53 -10.20
N SER A 17 9.58 -0.64 -10.27
CA SER A 17 9.38 0.72 -10.76
C SER A 17 8.90 0.79 -12.19
N VAL A 18 9.24 -0.20 -13.02
CA VAL A 18 8.76 -0.33 -14.39
C VAL A 18 7.37 -0.98 -14.43
N TYR A 19 7.19 -2.07 -13.68
CA TYR A 19 5.92 -2.83 -13.65
C TYR A 19 4.76 -2.00 -13.13
N ARG A 20 4.98 -1.15 -12.12
CA ARG A 20 3.92 -0.36 -11.49
C ARG A 20 3.16 0.56 -12.45
N SER A 21 3.80 1.01 -13.52
CA SER A 21 3.19 1.92 -14.51
C SER A 21 2.58 1.19 -15.70
N LYS A 22 3.19 0.07 -16.13
CA LYS A 22 2.84 -0.60 -17.39
C LYS A 22 2.16 -1.98 -17.20
N GLY A 23 2.18 -2.51 -15.98
CA GLY A 23 1.93 -3.93 -15.75
C GLY A 23 3.20 -4.76 -15.98
N PHE A 24 3.19 -6.03 -15.59
CA PHE A 24 4.35 -6.90 -15.78
C PHE A 24 4.26 -7.76 -17.06
N LEU A 25 3.07 -8.02 -17.57
CA LEU A 25 2.90 -8.87 -18.75
C LEU A 25 3.58 -8.25 -19.99
N GLY A 26 3.37 -6.95 -20.20
CA GLY A 26 3.92 -6.23 -21.35
C GLY A 26 5.40 -5.85 -21.24
N VAL A 27 6.04 -6.02 -20.07
CA VAL A 27 7.44 -5.64 -19.85
C VAL A 27 8.36 -6.83 -20.00
N THR A 28 9.45 -6.66 -20.78
CA THR A 28 10.44 -7.73 -21.00
C THR A 28 11.63 -7.60 -20.06
N VAL A 29 12.34 -8.72 -19.81
CA VAL A 29 13.59 -8.72 -19.04
C VAL A 29 14.68 -7.89 -19.75
N ASP A 30 14.62 -7.80 -21.07
CA ASP A 30 15.55 -6.97 -21.86
C ASP A 30 15.35 -5.47 -21.60
N GLU A 31 14.10 -4.99 -21.45
CA GLU A 31 13.80 -3.61 -21.06
C GLU A 31 14.37 -3.28 -19.68
N ILE A 32 14.21 -4.20 -18.71
CA ILE A 32 14.75 -4.03 -17.36
C ILE A 32 16.28 -3.99 -17.40
N ALA A 33 16.92 -4.93 -18.12
CA ALA A 33 18.37 -4.99 -18.26
C ALA A 33 18.93 -3.72 -18.89
N LYS A 34 18.30 -3.23 -19.97
CA LYS A 34 18.65 -1.98 -20.64
C LYS A 34 18.51 -0.76 -19.73
N GLY A 35 17.40 -0.68 -18.98
CA GLY A 35 17.15 0.43 -18.05
C GLY A 35 18.17 0.49 -16.92
N MET A 36 18.62 -0.66 -16.44
CA MET A 36 19.65 -0.77 -15.40
C MET A 36 21.08 -0.72 -15.95
N LYS A 37 21.28 -0.71 -17.26
CA LYS A 37 22.60 -0.80 -17.92
C LYS A 37 23.39 -2.06 -17.50
N ILE A 38 22.70 -3.17 -17.34
CA ILE A 38 23.29 -4.50 -17.06
C ILE A 38 22.92 -5.50 -18.15
N SER A 39 23.58 -6.67 -18.17
CA SER A 39 23.24 -7.72 -19.13
C SER A 39 21.99 -8.50 -18.67
N LYS A 40 21.19 -9.01 -19.61
CA LYS A 40 20.14 -9.98 -19.36
C LYS A 40 20.65 -11.21 -18.58
N LYS A 41 21.88 -11.65 -18.91
CA LYS A 41 22.56 -12.74 -18.19
C LYS A 41 22.77 -12.40 -16.70
N THR A 42 23.02 -11.13 -16.38
CA THR A 42 23.15 -10.67 -14.99
C THR A 42 21.83 -10.83 -14.23
N ILE A 43 20.69 -10.50 -14.85
CA ILE A 43 19.38 -10.70 -14.25
C ILE A 43 19.12 -12.18 -14.01
N TYR A 44 19.30 -13.01 -15.03
CA TYR A 44 19.08 -14.48 -14.92
C TYR A 44 20.06 -15.20 -13.99
N LYS A 45 21.17 -14.57 -13.61
CA LYS A 45 22.04 -15.08 -12.54
C LYS A 45 21.35 -15.02 -11.16
N HIS A 46 20.42 -14.09 -10.97
CA HIS A 46 19.75 -13.82 -9.68
C HIS A 46 18.30 -14.32 -9.66
N PHE A 47 17.67 -14.48 -10.81
CA PHE A 47 16.27 -14.89 -10.96
C PHE A 47 16.17 -15.92 -12.08
N ALA A 48 15.65 -17.11 -11.78
CA ALA A 48 15.57 -18.21 -12.76
C ALA A 48 14.57 -17.92 -13.90
N SER A 49 13.57 -17.05 -13.66
CA SER A 49 12.54 -16.70 -14.63
C SER A 49 12.11 -15.25 -14.48
N LYS A 50 11.30 -14.76 -15.46
CA LYS A 50 10.61 -13.48 -15.34
C LYS A 50 9.63 -13.49 -14.16
N ASP A 51 8.93 -14.59 -13.95
CA ASP A 51 7.94 -14.72 -12.87
C ASP A 51 8.61 -14.63 -11.50
N GLU A 52 9.77 -15.28 -11.31
CA GLU A 52 10.55 -15.11 -10.08
C GLU A 52 10.97 -13.65 -9.86
N LEU A 53 11.34 -12.94 -10.92
CA LEU A 53 11.67 -11.51 -10.83
C LEU A 53 10.44 -10.68 -10.47
N VAL A 54 9.27 -10.96 -11.06
CA VAL A 54 8.00 -10.28 -10.74
C VAL A 54 7.64 -10.51 -9.28
N GLU A 55 7.68 -11.76 -8.81
CA GLU A 55 7.41 -12.11 -7.42
C GLU A 55 8.36 -11.39 -6.46
N ALA A 56 9.67 -11.45 -6.72
CA ALA A 56 10.67 -10.79 -5.88
C ALA A 56 10.49 -9.25 -5.86
N ALA A 57 10.17 -8.66 -7.00
CA ALA A 57 9.90 -7.22 -7.12
C ALA A 57 8.68 -6.81 -6.28
N PHE A 58 7.61 -7.58 -6.34
CA PHE A 58 6.40 -7.35 -5.57
C PHE A 58 6.61 -7.53 -4.06
N ARG A 59 7.25 -8.64 -3.65
CA ARG A 59 7.58 -8.90 -2.23
C ARG A 59 8.48 -7.81 -1.64
N ASN A 60 9.45 -7.31 -2.41
CA ASN A 60 10.32 -6.22 -1.98
C ASN A 60 9.54 -4.91 -1.78
N PHE A 61 8.62 -4.58 -2.69
CA PHE A 61 7.74 -3.41 -2.55
C PHE A 61 6.88 -3.50 -1.29
N ILE A 62 6.22 -4.63 -1.07
CA ILE A 62 5.38 -4.86 0.12
C ILE A 62 6.20 -4.77 1.41
N GLY A 63 7.40 -5.36 1.43
CA GLY A 63 8.29 -5.30 2.58
C GLY A 63 8.66 -3.87 2.95
N LYS A 64 8.98 -3.04 1.95
CA LYS A 64 9.29 -1.61 2.15
C LYS A 64 8.09 -0.82 2.67
N ALA A 65 6.92 -1.02 2.05
CA ALA A 65 5.69 -0.37 2.49
C ALA A 65 5.33 -0.74 3.94
N SER A 66 5.47 -2.01 4.31
CA SER A 66 5.24 -2.49 5.67
C SER A 66 6.22 -1.91 6.69
N SER A 67 7.50 -1.73 6.30
CA SER A 67 8.52 -1.11 7.16
C SER A 67 8.16 0.33 7.52
N VAL A 68 7.72 1.12 6.53
CA VAL A 68 7.29 2.51 6.76
C VAL A 68 6.09 2.57 7.72
N VAL A 69 5.11 1.69 7.54
CA VAL A 69 3.98 1.60 8.47
C VAL A 69 4.45 1.21 9.87
N GLY A 70 5.38 0.26 9.99
CA GLY A 70 5.99 -0.13 11.27
C GLY A 70 6.65 1.07 11.97
N GLU A 71 7.46 1.84 11.25
CA GLU A 71 8.11 3.05 11.78
C GLU A 71 7.10 4.12 12.26
N ILE A 72 5.97 4.28 11.57
CA ILE A 72 4.90 5.19 12.01
C ILE A 72 4.26 4.68 13.30
N MET A 73 4.02 3.36 13.40
CA MET A 73 3.40 2.76 14.58
C MET A 73 4.26 2.88 15.85
N GLU A 74 5.58 2.87 15.73
CA GLU A 74 6.53 3.02 16.84
C GLU A 74 6.63 4.46 17.37
N LYS A 75 6.16 5.45 16.62
CA LYS A 75 6.22 6.85 17.06
C LYS A 75 5.24 7.12 18.20
N ASP A 76 5.71 7.89 19.18
CA ASP A 76 4.87 8.44 20.26
C ASP A 76 4.16 9.72 19.77
N ILE A 77 3.10 9.51 19.01
CA ILE A 77 2.28 10.57 18.41
C ILE A 77 0.80 10.19 18.50
N PRO A 78 -0.14 11.17 18.47
CA PRO A 78 -1.58 10.91 18.52
C PRO A 78 -2.05 9.93 17.44
N SER A 79 -3.08 9.15 17.76
CA SER A 79 -3.66 8.14 16.87
C SER A 79 -4.09 8.70 15.52
N VAL A 80 -4.70 9.87 15.52
CA VAL A 80 -5.16 10.56 14.29
C VAL A 80 -3.97 10.95 13.42
N VAL A 81 -2.84 11.36 14.00
CA VAL A 81 -1.60 11.67 13.27
C VAL A 81 -1.03 10.42 12.62
N LYS A 82 -1.03 9.28 13.33
CA LYS A 82 -0.66 7.97 12.75
C LYS A 82 -1.54 7.62 11.55
N LEU A 83 -2.86 7.81 11.68
CA LEU A 83 -3.80 7.58 10.58
C LEU A 83 -3.48 8.44 9.36
N VAL A 84 -3.19 9.74 9.54
CA VAL A 84 -2.84 10.65 8.44
C VAL A 84 -1.55 10.20 7.74
N PHE A 85 -0.50 9.85 8.49
CA PHE A 85 0.76 9.41 7.89
C PHE A 85 0.63 8.09 7.15
N ILE A 86 -0.11 7.11 7.70
CA ILE A 86 -0.38 5.83 7.02
C ILE A 86 -1.20 6.07 5.75
N LEU A 87 -2.26 6.89 5.84
CA LEU A 87 -3.09 7.24 4.69
C LEU A 87 -2.27 7.90 3.58
N ARG A 88 -1.46 8.92 3.94
CA ARG A 88 -0.57 9.60 2.99
C ARG A 88 0.35 8.59 2.29
N HIS A 89 1.04 7.76 3.06
CA HIS A 89 1.94 6.74 2.51
C HIS A 89 1.19 5.80 1.56
N MET A 90 0.04 5.27 1.99
CA MET A 90 -0.76 4.38 1.14
C MET A 90 -1.25 5.07 -0.14
N LEU A 91 -1.75 6.29 -0.05
CA LEU A 91 -2.26 7.01 -1.23
C LEU A 91 -1.14 7.42 -2.19
N THR A 92 0.04 7.78 -1.68
CA THR A 92 1.20 8.13 -2.52
C THR A 92 1.74 6.90 -3.23
N ASP A 93 1.94 5.80 -2.52
CA ASP A 93 2.52 4.58 -3.10
C ASP A 93 1.55 3.87 -4.03
N THR A 94 0.26 3.79 -3.66
CA THR A 94 -0.77 3.17 -4.52
C THR A 94 -1.14 4.02 -5.72
N ALA A 95 -1.03 5.35 -5.65
CA ALA A 95 -1.23 6.23 -6.80
C ALA A 95 -0.28 5.90 -7.96
N MET A 96 0.85 5.30 -7.66
CA MET A 96 1.86 4.90 -8.63
C MET A 96 1.64 3.49 -9.18
N ILE A 97 0.69 2.72 -8.62
CA ILE A 97 0.35 1.37 -9.10
C ILE A 97 -0.79 1.50 -10.11
N SER A 98 -0.50 1.14 -11.35
CA SER A 98 -1.55 1.11 -12.38
C SER A 98 -2.61 0.06 -12.05
N THR A 99 -3.85 0.37 -12.43
CA THR A 99 -4.93 -0.63 -12.34
C THR A 99 -4.60 -1.89 -13.17
N THR A 100 -3.82 -1.73 -14.24
CA THR A 100 -3.33 -2.85 -15.07
C THR A 100 -2.48 -3.80 -14.25
N LEU A 101 -1.44 -3.31 -13.56
CA LEU A 101 -0.58 -4.16 -12.72
C LEU A 101 -1.40 -4.90 -11.66
N PHE A 102 -2.34 -4.22 -11.05
CA PHE A 102 -3.18 -4.78 -9.99
C PHE A 102 -4.07 -5.93 -10.50
N LYS A 103 -4.67 -5.74 -11.70
CA LYS A 103 -5.47 -6.76 -12.37
C LYS A 103 -4.62 -7.96 -12.80
N GLU A 104 -3.42 -7.70 -13.33
CA GLU A 104 -2.49 -8.76 -13.72
C GLU A 104 -2.10 -9.65 -12.53
N PHE A 105 -1.83 -9.07 -11.34
CA PHE A 105 -1.56 -9.88 -10.14
C PHE A 105 -2.75 -10.76 -9.76
N GLN A 106 -3.97 -10.24 -9.83
CA GLN A 106 -5.16 -11.01 -9.49
C GLN A 106 -5.44 -12.15 -10.49
N SER A 107 -5.17 -11.91 -11.78
CA SER A 107 -5.48 -12.87 -12.86
C SER A 107 -4.36 -13.89 -13.09
N ASP A 108 -3.11 -13.44 -13.11
CA ASP A 108 -1.98 -14.22 -13.62
C ASP A 108 -1.07 -14.76 -12.52
N MET A 109 -1.18 -14.18 -11.29
CA MET A 109 -0.44 -14.64 -10.11
C MET A 109 -1.37 -14.78 -8.87
N PRO A 110 -2.46 -15.57 -8.96
CA PRO A 110 -3.51 -15.62 -7.93
C PRO A 110 -2.99 -16.10 -6.57
N GLU A 111 -2.01 -17.01 -6.53
CA GLU A 111 -1.43 -17.48 -5.28
C GLU A 111 -0.62 -16.37 -4.59
N LEU A 112 0.21 -15.63 -5.34
CA LEU A 112 0.96 -14.49 -4.82
C LEU A 112 0.01 -13.39 -4.34
N TRP A 113 -1.08 -13.16 -5.08
CA TRP A 113 -2.13 -12.23 -4.67
C TRP A 113 -2.82 -12.64 -3.36
N ARG A 114 -3.15 -13.92 -3.20
CA ARG A 114 -3.76 -14.46 -1.98
C ARG A 114 -2.84 -14.30 -0.76
N GLU A 115 -1.56 -14.68 -0.91
CA GLU A 115 -0.55 -14.50 0.15
C GLU A 115 -0.42 -13.01 0.55
N PHE A 116 -0.40 -12.12 -0.42
CA PHE A 116 -0.36 -10.68 -0.17
C PHE A 116 -1.60 -10.20 0.59
N ASP A 117 -2.79 -10.62 0.19
CA ASP A 117 -4.03 -10.20 0.84
C ASP A 117 -4.11 -10.70 2.29
N GLU A 118 -3.67 -11.93 2.55
CA GLU A 118 -3.57 -12.50 3.90
C GLU A 118 -2.57 -11.72 4.77
N PHE A 119 -1.37 -11.48 4.24
CA PHE A 119 -0.31 -10.71 4.92
C PHE A 119 -0.77 -9.28 5.22
N ARG A 120 -1.29 -8.59 4.22
CA ARG A 120 -1.85 -7.24 4.37
C ARG A 120 -2.96 -7.19 5.43
N SER A 121 -3.89 -8.15 5.38
CA SER A 121 -4.99 -8.22 6.32
C SER A 121 -4.54 -8.46 7.75
N ALA A 122 -3.50 -9.28 7.96
CA ALA A 122 -2.91 -9.52 9.27
C ALA A 122 -2.27 -8.24 9.85
N ILE A 123 -1.48 -7.52 9.03
CA ILE A 123 -0.86 -6.24 9.43
C ILE A 123 -1.92 -5.18 9.72
N MET A 124 -2.93 -5.06 8.86
CA MET A 124 -4.04 -4.13 9.08
C MET A 124 -4.79 -4.43 10.36
N ARG A 125 -5.13 -5.69 10.62
CA ARG A 125 -5.81 -6.11 11.84
C ARG A 125 -5.05 -5.66 13.09
N LYS A 126 -3.74 -5.92 13.13
CA LYS A 126 -2.87 -5.51 14.25
C LYS A 126 -2.84 -3.99 14.41
N ASN A 127 -2.49 -3.28 13.36
CA ASN A 127 -2.23 -1.85 13.43
C ASN A 127 -3.50 -1.02 13.66
N ILE A 128 -4.60 -1.37 12.99
CA ILE A 128 -5.88 -0.69 13.18
C ILE A 128 -6.37 -0.88 14.61
N SER A 129 -6.26 -2.09 15.18
CA SER A 129 -6.64 -2.32 16.57
C SER A 129 -5.86 -1.44 17.53
N ILE A 130 -4.55 -1.32 17.36
CA ILE A 130 -3.69 -0.49 18.21
C ILE A 130 -4.07 0.99 18.10
N ILE A 131 -4.17 1.52 16.87
CA ILE A 131 -4.52 2.93 16.63
C ILE A 131 -5.92 3.23 17.16
N TYR A 132 -6.86 2.33 16.97
CA TYR A 132 -8.23 2.49 17.40
C TYR A 132 -8.35 2.58 18.94
N GLU A 133 -7.70 1.65 19.66
CA GLU A 133 -7.68 1.68 21.12
C GLU A 133 -6.94 2.90 21.67
N GLN A 134 -5.86 3.33 21.01
CA GLN A 134 -5.18 4.57 21.35
C GLN A 134 -6.11 5.77 21.16
N GLY A 135 -6.79 5.87 20.02
CA GLY A 135 -7.69 6.99 19.71
C GLY A 135 -8.91 7.08 20.59
N LYS A 136 -9.44 5.95 21.06
CA LYS A 136 -10.50 5.94 22.09
C LYS A 136 -10.01 6.56 23.39
N LYS A 137 -8.83 6.15 23.86
CA LYS A 137 -8.24 6.72 25.10
C LYS A 137 -7.94 8.23 24.97
N GLU A 138 -7.58 8.70 23.79
CA GLU A 138 -7.34 10.12 23.47
C GLU A 138 -8.65 10.92 23.30
N GLY A 139 -9.80 10.24 23.20
CA GLY A 139 -11.09 10.87 22.90
C GLY A 139 -11.22 11.37 21.45
N LEU A 140 -10.37 10.88 20.54
CA LEU A 140 -10.33 11.26 19.12
C LEU A 140 -11.15 10.31 18.24
N ILE A 141 -11.36 9.09 18.69
CA ILE A 141 -12.12 8.03 17.98
C ILE A 141 -13.31 7.62 18.84
N LYS A 142 -14.47 7.44 18.20
CA LYS A 142 -15.71 7.00 18.84
C LYS A 142 -15.58 5.57 19.37
N ASP A 143 -16.25 5.28 20.46
CA ASP A 143 -16.20 3.97 21.09
C ASP A 143 -17.16 2.96 20.44
N TYR A 144 -16.72 2.38 19.31
CA TYR A 144 -17.34 1.20 18.73
C TYR A 144 -16.54 -0.07 19.10
N PRO A 145 -17.12 -1.28 19.02
CA PRO A 145 -16.36 -2.51 19.19
C PRO A 145 -15.24 -2.62 18.13
N VAL A 146 -14.00 -2.71 18.60
CA VAL A 146 -12.80 -2.71 17.73
C VAL A 146 -12.86 -3.82 16.68
N VAL A 147 -13.32 -5.00 17.08
CA VAL A 147 -13.47 -6.16 16.19
C VAL A 147 -14.41 -5.83 15.01
N PHE A 148 -15.49 -5.08 15.26
CA PHE A 148 -16.46 -4.68 14.25
C PHE A 148 -15.83 -3.71 13.25
N ILE A 149 -15.14 -2.68 13.73
CA ILE A 149 -14.45 -1.68 12.88
C ILE A 149 -13.38 -2.34 12.03
N VAL A 150 -12.54 -3.18 12.62
CA VAL A 150 -11.47 -3.90 11.91
C VAL A 150 -12.05 -4.82 10.83
N THR A 151 -13.16 -5.51 11.13
CA THR A 151 -13.81 -6.40 10.17
C THR A 151 -14.36 -5.61 8.97
N ILE A 152 -15.09 -4.51 9.21
CA ILE A 152 -15.60 -3.65 8.14
C ILE A 152 -14.45 -3.09 7.30
N PHE A 153 -13.39 -2.60 7.96
CA PHE A 153 -12.23 -2.04 7.27
C PHE A 153 -11.62 -3.05 6.30
N ILE A 154 -11.29 -4.26 6.78
CA ILE A 154 -10.65 -5.29 5.96
C ILE A 154 -11.59 -5.77 4.85
N ALA A 155 -12.86 -6.02 5.17
CA ALA A 155 -13.84 -6.46 4.19
C ALA A 155 -14.06 -5.42 3.08
N SER A 156 -14.18 -4.13 3.45
CA SER A 156 -14.33 -3.05 2.48
C SER A 156 -13.11 -2.91 1.58
N ILE A 157 -11.88 -2.93 2.14
CA ILE A 157 -10.65 -2.85 1.34
C ILE A 157 -10.56 -4.03 0.37
N ARG A 158 -10.92 -5.24 0.81
CA ARG A 158 -10.93 -6.42 -0.07
C ARG A 158 -11.92 -6.24 -1.23
N GLU A 159 -13.11 -5.74 -0.94
CA GLU A 159 -14.15 -5.58 -1.95
C GLU A 159 -13.83 -4.48 -2.97
N ILE A 160 -13.45 -3.28 -2.50
CA ILE A 160 -13.15 -2.14 -3.39
C ILE A 160 -11.89 -2.31 -4.22
N LEU A 161 -11.01 -3.26 -3.86
CA LEU A 161 -9.82 -3.58 -4.63
C LEU A 161 -10.00 -4.80 -5.55
N LYS A 162 -11.18 -5.41 -5.62
CA LYS A 162 -11.45 -6.46 -6.61
C LYS A 162 -11.45 -5.91 -8.03
N LYS A 163 -10.95 -6.74 -8.95
CA LYS A 163 -10.94 -6.41 -10.39
C LYS A 163 -12.34 -6.03 -10.88
N GLU A 164 -13.34 -6.82 -10.48
CA GLU A 164 -14.74 -6.63 -10.86
C GLU A 164 -15.29 -5.28 -10.41
N PHE A 165 -14.98 -4.87 -9.17
CA PHE A 165 -15.39 -3.57 -8.64
C PHE A 165 -14.76 -2.42 -9.42
N LEU A 166 -13.44 -2.49 -9.67
CA LEU A 166 -12.71 -1.46 -10.40
C LEU A 166 -13.17 -1.35 -11.86
N GLU A 167 -13.54 -2.48 -12.49
CA GLU A 167 -14.09 -2.49 -13.85
C GLU A 167 -15.52 -1.94 -13.92
N GLN A 168 -16.36 -2.31 -12.96
CA GLN A 168 -17.76 -1.86 -12.91
C GLN A 168 -17.87 -0.37 -12.63
N THR A 169 -17.00 0.17 -11.76
CA THR A 169 -17.07 1.58 -11.33
C THR A 169 -16.25 2.51 -12.21
N GLY A 170 -15.22 2.00 -12.89
CA GLY A 170 -14.23 2.80 -13.62
C GLY A 170 -13.25 3.56 -12.70
N TYR A 171 -13.34 3.40 -11.38
CA TYR A 171 -12.44 4.08 -10.45
C TYR A 171 -11.04 3.49 -10.50
N SER A 172 -10.06 4.36 -10.33
CA SER A 172 -8.69 3.96 -10.00
C SER A 172 -8.62 3.43 -8.55
N ILE A 173 -7.55 2.70 -8.25
CA ILE A 173 -7.27 2.24 -6.88
C ILE A 173 -7.21 3.42 -5.91
N LYS A 174 -6.55 4.52 -6.32
CA LYS A 174 -6.43 5.74 -5.50
C LYS A 174 -7.79 6.36 -5.19
N GLU A 175 -8.65 6.49 -6.18
CA GLU A 175 -10.01 7.04 -6.00
C GLU A 175 -10.85 6.17 -5.07
N SER A 176 -10.85 4.85 -5.29
CA SER A 176 -11.57 3.89 -4.45
C SER A 176 -11.13 3.97 -2.99
N LEU A 177 -9.82 3.97 -2.74
CA LEU A 177 -9.26 4.10 -1.39
C LEU A 177 -9.56 5.47 -0.77
N SER A 178 -9.45 6.56 -1.53
CA SER A 178 -9.73 7.91 -1.04
C SER A 178 -11.17 8.07 -0.60
N LEU A 179 -12.13 7.57 -1.39
CA LEU A 179 -13.55 7.57 -1.05
C LEU A 179 -13.82 6.74 0.22
N PHE A 180 -13.24 5.56 0.30
CA PHE A 180 -13.40 4.68 1.46
C PHE A 180 -12.87 5.33 2.74
N TYR A 181 -11.65 5.89 2.71
CA TYR A 181 -11.08 6.54 3.89
C TYR A 181 -11.87 7.78 4.32
N LYS A 182 -12.33 8.59 3.35
CA LYS A 182 -13.19 9.74 3.63
C LYS A 182 -14.48 9.31 4.33
N PHE A 183 -15.13 8.26 3.85
CA PHE A 183 -16.32 7.70 4.49
C PHE A 183 -16.03 7.18 5.90
N LEU A 184 -14.99 6.36 6.04
CA LEU A 184 -14.63 5.73 7.31
C LEU A 184 -14.29 6.77 8.38
N PHE A 185 -13.42 7.74 8.08
CA PHE A 185 -12.97 8.72 9.06
C PHE A 185 -14.10 9.66 9.49
N ASN A 186 -14.99 10.04 8.58
CA ASN A 186 -16.20 10.80 8.98
C ASN A 186 -17.09 10.01 9.94
N THR A 187 -17.08 8.69 9.86
CA THR A 187 -17.90 7.82 10.70
C THR A 187 -17.27 7.58 12.07
N ILE A 188 -15.95 7.26 12.12
CA ILE A 188 -15.30 6.82 13.35
C ILE A 188 -14.70 7.95 14.20
N LEU A 189 -14.36 9.10 13.63
CA LEU A 189 -13.78 10.22 14.38
C LEU A 189 -14.84 10.95 15.21
N THR A 190 -14.45 11.38 16.41
CA THR A 190 -15.20 12.39 17.18
C THR A 190 -15.08 13.76 16.54
N GLU A 191 -15.84 14.76 16.97
CA GLU A 191 -15.66 16.13 16.44
C GLU A 191 -14.24 16.65 16.70
N LYS A 192 -13.70 16.42 17.91
CA LYS A 192 -12.30 16.73 18.23
C LYS A 192 -11.32 15.98 17.29
N GLY A 193 -11.57 14.71 17.03
CA GLY A 193 -10.76 13.91 16.11
C GLY A 193 -10.82 14.44 14.67
N LYS A 194 -11.97 14.93 14.20
CA LYS A 194 -12.13 15.54 12.88
C LYS A 194 -11.38 16.86 12.76
N GLU A 195 -11.40 17.70 13.80
CA GLU A 195 -10.67 18.97 13.84
C GLU A 195 -9.15 18.73 13.74
N GLU A 196 -8.62 17.81 14.56
CA GLU A 196 -7.20 17.42 14.50
C GLU A 196 -6.83 16.83 13.15
N PHE A 197 -7.66 15.91 12.61
CA PHE A 197 -7.45 15.29 11.31
C PHE A 197 -7.43 16.33 10.18
N SER A 198 -8.38 17.28 10.18
CA SER A 198 -8.46 18.33 9.16
C SER A 198 -7.25 19.26 9.21
N THR A 199 -6.82 19.66 10.39
CA THR A 199 -5.63 20.51 10.57
C THR A 199 -4.38 19.83 10.02
N MET A 200 -4.21 18.52 10.27
CA MET A 200 -3.08 17.74 9.79
C MET A 200 -3.13 17.51 8.29
N ILE A 201 -4.29 17.19 7.73
CA ILE A 201 -4.47 16.99 6.28
C ILE A 201 -4.17 18.31 5.54
N TYR A 202 -4.65 19.44 5.99
CA TYR A 202 -4.34 20.74 5.37
C TYR A 202 -2.83 20.97 5.28
N GLY A 203 -2.08 20.70 6.35
CA GLY A 203 -0.62 20.82 6.36
C GLY A 203 0.09 19.81 5.44
N VAL A 204 -0.49 18.64 5.24
CA VAL A 204 0.09 17.54 4.48
C VAL A 204 -0.18 17.68 2.97
N PHE A 205 -1.36 18.20 2.58
CA PHE A 205 -1.77 18.30 1.16
C PHE A 205 -1.55 19.69 0.55
N GLN A 206 -1.32 20.76 1.35
CA GLN A 206 -0.95 22.09 0.80
C GLN A 206 0.47 22.14 0.22
N ASN A 207 1.34 21.18 0.53
CA ASN A 207 2.65 21.06 -0.09
C ASN A 207 2.64 20.28 -1.41
N GLU A 208 1.48 19.79 -1.86
CA GLU A 208 1.28 19.18 -3.17
C GLU A 208 0.40 20.11 -4.03
N ASN A 209 0.99 21.21 -4.49
CA ASN A 209 0.54 21.90 -5.70
C ASN A 209 0.89 20.98 -6.87
N TYR A 210 -0.05 20.10 -7.25
CA TYR A 210 -0.06 19.42 -8.56
C TYR A 210 -1.50 19.19 -8.98
#